data_3508585a6f33236b96dd950c5e62e1f8
#
_entry.id   3508585a6f33236b96dd950c5e62e1f8
#
_cell.length_a   1.000
_cell.length_b   1.000
_cell.length_c   1.000
_cell.angle_alpha   90.00
_cell.angle_beta   90.00
_cell.angle_gamma   90.00
#
_symmetry.space_group_name_H-M   'P 1'
#
loop_
_entity.id
_entity.type
_entity.pdbx_description
1 polymer ?
#
loop_
_entity_poly.entity_id
_entity_poly.type
_entity_poly.pdbx_seq_one_letter_code
_entity_poly.pdbx_strand_id
1 'polypeptide(L)'
;MSEISAANIIHRANEKEYITGYWQKRSAGFANLRKAELHSEKQLLWQQEITRHLPQNRSLKILDIGCGAGFFGILLGQKHSITGIDLTPEMIEAARALAAAERSNAEFMVMDAEALNFADTSFDAIISRNVMWNLPHPETAYREWLRVLKPGGLLLNYDAEYARAHHSQKLPAKNAHADIAPELLDECHNIYHMLDISVYNRPQWDEEFLQSTGLCSVSTDTTVGSRIYAAEDIFYIPVPMFCVKAVKL
;
A
#
# COMPACT_ATOMS: atom_id res chain seq x y z
N MET A 1 18.47 -10.98 30.49
CA MET A 1 17.43 -9.94 30.57
C MET A 1 18.11 -8.63 30.26
N SER A 2 18.11 -8.21 28.99
CA SER A 2 18.72 -6.93 28.54
C SER A 2 17.69 -5.82 28.81
N GLU A 3 18.13 -4.79 29.51
CA GLU A 3 17.38 -3.58 29.77
C GLU A 3 16.89 -2.96 28.45
N ILE A 4 15.60 -3.01 28.20
CA ILE A 4 14.97 -2.19 27.17
C ILE A 4 15.02 -0.76 27.67
N SER A 5 15.88 0.07 27.06
CA SER A 5 16.04 1.47 27.37
C SER A 5 14.67 2.18 27.30
N ALA A 6 14.35 2.97 28.34
CA ALA A 6 13.13 3.78 28.45
C ALA A 6 12.94 4.82 27.33
N ALA A 7 13.88 4.93 26.39
CA ALA A 7 13.81 5.82 25.22
C ALA A 7 12.92 5.30 24.09
N ASN A 8 12.47 4.04 24.12
CA ASN A 8 11.72 3.41 23.03
C ASN A 8 10.20 3.31 23.28
N ILE A 9 9.66 3.97 24.28
CA ILE A 9 8.20 4.08 24.45
C ILE A 9 7.74 5.35 23.73
N ILE A 10 7.72 5.30 22.40
CA ILE A 10 6.90 6.24 21.63
C ILE A 10 5.46 5.90 21.97
N HIS A 11 4.75 6.79 22.67
CA HIS A 11 3.36 6.59 23.02
C HIS A 11 2.55 6.40 21.73
N ARG A 12 1.64 5.43 21.68
CA ARG A 12 0.75 5.11 20.54
C ARG A 12 0.02 6.33 19.95
N ALA A 13 -0.14 7.41 20.70
CA ALA A 13 -0.69 8.69 20.21
C ALA A 13 0.15 9.39 19.12
N ASN A 14 1.44 9.00 18.93
CA ASN A 14 2.36 9.64 17.99
C ASN A 14 2.78 8.75 16.82
N GLU A 15 2.29 7.50 16.71
CA GLU A 15 2.72 6.56 15.65
C GLU A 15 2.41 7.11 14.26
N LYS A 16 1.19 7.62 14.05
CA LYS A 16 0.79 8.21 12.76
C LYS A 16 1.61 9.46 12.40
N GLU A 17 1.90 10.30 13.36
CA GLU A 17 2.75 11.48 13.16
C GLU A 17 4.18 11.08 12.77
N TYR A 18 4.75 10.08 13.44
CA TYR A 18 6.07 9.56 13.11
C TYR A 18 6.11 8.97 11.70
N ILE A 19 5.12 8.14 11.35
CA ILE A 19 4.99 7.51 10.03
C ILE A 19 4.82 8.58 8.94
N THR A 20 3.94 9.57 9.17
CA THR A 20 3.74 10.68 8.23
C THR A 20 5.02 11.48 8.03
N GLY A 21 5.75 11.80 9.11
CA GLY A 21 7.04 12.49 9.04
C GLY A 21 8.11 11.73 8.24
N TYR A 22 8.15 10.41 8.38
CA TYR A 22 9.02 9.55 7.56
C TYR A 22 8.65 9.64 6.07
N TRP A 23 7.36 9.46 5.73
CA TRP A 23 6.90 9.50 4.34
C TRP A 23 7.00 10.90 3.72
N GLN A 24 6.86 11.96 4.51
CA GLN A 24 7.12 13.33 4.09
C GLN A 24 8.56 13.48 3.57
N LYS A 25 9.56 13.00 4.34
CA LYS A 25 10.97 13.02 3.94
C LYS A 25 11.24 12.17 2.70
N ARG A 26 10.47 11.09 2.53
CA ARG A 26 10.59 10.16 1.40
C ARG A 26 9.87 10.61 0.13
N SER A 27 8.96 11.58 0.21
CA SER A 27 7.98 11.90 -0.84
C SER A 27 8.60 12.19 -2.21
N ALA A 28 9.64 13.03 -2.27
CA ALA A 28 10.28 13.40 -3.54
C ALA A 28 10.96 12.19 -4.23
N GLY A 29 11.76 11.41 -3.48
CA GLY A 29 12.43 10.22 -4.01
C GLY A 29 11.41 9.15 -4.43
N PHE A 30 10.39 8.94 -3.63
CA PHE A 30 9.32 7.99 -3.92
C PHE A 30 8.50 8.39 -5.15
N ALA A 31 8.18 9.68 -5.31
CA ALA A 31 7.48 10.21 -6.48
C ALA A 31 8.28 9.98 -7.77
N ASN A 32 9.60 10.23 -7.73
CA ASN A 32 10.48 9.96 -8.87
C ASN A 32 10.51 8.47 -9.24
N LEU A 33 10.57 7.59 -8.24
CA LEU A 33 10.53 6.14 -8.46
C LEU A 33 9.19 5.69 -9.08
N ARG A 34 8.05 6.21 -8.58
CA ARG A 34 6.72 5.92 -9.13
C ARG A 34 6.53 6.45 -10.54
N LYS A 35 7.06 7.65 -10.84
CA LYS A 35 7.09 8.17 -12.20
C LYS A 35 7.90 7.28 -13.14
N ALA A 36 9.09 6.85 -12.73
CA ALA A 36 9.90 5.93 -13.53
C ALA A 36 9.19 4.58 -13.74
N GLU A 37 8.50 4.06 -12.72
CA GLU A 37 7.72 2.81 -12.81
C GLU A 37 6.57 2.93 -13.81
N LEU A 38 5.86 4.07 -13.88
CA LEU A 38 4.83 4.34 -14.87
C LEU A 38 5.35 4.34 -16.32
N HIS A 39 6.63 4.63 -16.53
CA HIS A 39 7.26 4.64 -17.84
C HIS A 39 8.13 3.41 -18.12
N SER A 40 7.92 2.33 -17.37
CA SER A 40 8.63 1.06 -17.51
C SER A 40 7.69 -0.09 -17.85
N GLU A 41 8.26 -1.29 -18.10
CA GLU A 41 7.47 -2.51 -18.29
C GLU A 41 6.58 -2.84 -17.09
N LYS A 42 6.90 -2.35 -15.88
CA LYS A 42 6.08 -2.55 -14.68
C LYS A 42 4.67 -1.97 -14.83
N GLN A 43 4.50 -0.91 -15.61
CA GLN A 43 3.19 -0.36 -15.93
C GLN A 43 2.27 -1.43 -16.51
N LEU A 44 2.73 -2.14 -17.55
CA LEU A 44 1.94 -3.18 -18.21
C LEU A 44 1.69 -4.38 -17.29
N LEU A 45 2.72 -4.79 -16.53
CA LEU A 45 2.60 -5.92 -15.60
C LEU A 45 1.57 -5.61 -14.51
N TRP A 46 1.59 -4.42 -13.91
CA TRP A 46 0.61 -4.00 -12.92
C TRP A 46 -0.78 -3.84 -13.52
N GLN A 47 -0.88 -3.29 -14.73
CA GLN A 47 -2.16 -3.19 -15.42
C GLN A 47 -2.79 -4.57 -15.64
N GLN A 48 -2.02 -5.53 -16.12
CA GLN A 48 -2.48 -6.91 -16.31
C GLN A 48 -2.85 -7.56 -14.97
N GLU A 49 -2.01 -7.38 -13.94
CA GLU A 49 -2.23 -7.94 -12.61
C GLU A 49 -3.57 -7.47 -12.01
N ILE A 50 -3.86 -6.18 -12.06
CA ILE A 50 -5.09 -5.64 -11.48
C ILE A 50 -6.31 -5.96 -12.36
N THR A 51 -6.19 -5.75 -13.68
CA THR A 51 -7.36 -5.88 -14.59
C THR A 51 -7.86 -7.31 -14.70
N ARG A 52 -7.04 -8.33 -14.46
CA ARG A 52 -7.51 -9.73 -14.42
C ARG A 52 -8.53 -10.01 -13.31
N HIS A 53 -8.58 -9.16 -12.28
CA HIS A 53 -9.52 -9.28 -11.16
C HIS A 53 -10.76 -8.41 -11.31
N LEU A 54 -10.70 -7.39 -12.17
CA LEU A 54 -11.78 -6.41 -12.33
C LEU A 54 -12.74 -6.78 -13.47
N PRO A 55 -14.05 -6.48 -13.32
CA PRO A 55 -15.01 -6.55 -14.44
C PRO A 55 -14.55 -5.71 -15.63
N GLN A 56 -14.55 -6.30 -16.84
CA GLN A 56 -14.04 -5.63 -18.03
C GLN A 56 -15.09 -4.81 -18.79
N ASN A 57 -16.38 -5.01 -18.51
CA ASN A 57 -17.51 -4.52 -19.30
C ASN A 57 -18.12 -3.20 -18.80
N ARG A 58 -17.58 -2.61 -17.72
CA ARG A 58 -18.06 -1.34 -17.15
C ARG A 58 -16.93 -0.54 -16.49
N SER A 59 -17.14 0.77 -16.33
CA SER A 59 -16.32 1.61 -15.45
C SER A 59 -16.68 1.32 -14.00
N LEU A 60 -15.68 1.35 -13.13
CA LEU A 60 -15.80 1.12 -11.70
C LEU A 60 -15.43 2.39 -10.93
N LYS A 61 -16.02 2.55 -9.75
CA LYS A 61 -15.57 3.52 -8.74
C LYS A 61 -14.56 2.81 -7.81
N ILE A 62 -13.30 3.16 -7.90
CA ILE A 62 -12.20 2.49 -7.19
C ILE A 62 -11.56 3.45 -6.18
N LEU A 63 -11.30 2.96 -4.98
CA LEU A 63 -10.51 3.63 -3.95
C LEU A 63 -9.09 3.05 -3.95
N ASP A 64 -8.08 3.90 -4.16
CA ASP A 64 -6.66 3.59 -4.05
C ASP A 64 -6.16 4.07 -2.68
N ILE A 65 -5.99 3.15 -1.74
CA ILE A 65 -5.64 3.46 -0.35
C ILE A 65 -4.13 3.45 -0.17
N GLY A 66 -3.59 4.53 0.45
CA GLY A 66 -2.15 4.76 0.53
C GLY A 66 -1.55 4.94 -0.86
N CYS A 67 -2.20 5.77 -1.67
CA CYS A 67 -1.88 5.94 -3.09
C CYS A 67 -0.47 6.48 -3.35
N GLY A 68 0.22 7.02 -2.32
CA GLY A 68 1.51 7.67 -2.45
C GLY A 68 1.48 8.70 -3.56
N ALA A 69 2.41 8.62 -4.52
CA ALA A 69 2.47 9.51 -5.68
C ALA A 69 1.49 9.15 -6.83
N GLY A 70 0.43 8.36 -6.56
CA GLY A 70 -0.72 8.18 -7.45
C GLY A 70 -0.56 7.14 -8.56
N PHE A 71 0.35 6.18 -8.43
CA PHE A 71 0.66 5.20 -9.48
C PHE A 71 -0.59 4.46 -9.99
N PHE A 72 -1.38 3.84 -9.11
CA PHE A 72 -2.58 3.09 -9.53
C PHE A 72 -3.71 4.01 -9.99
N GLY A 73 -3.87 5.16 -9.33
CA GLY A 73 -4.82 6.16 -9.76
C GLY A 73 -4.60 6.60 -11.21
N ILE A 74 -3.35 6.83 -11.59
CA ILE A 74 -2.97 7.23 -12.94
C ILE A 74 -3.12 6.06 -13.92
N LEU A 75 -2.63 4.88 -13.53
CA LEU A 75 -2.68 3.68 -14.37
C LEU A 75 -4.12 3.28 -14.78
N LEU A 76 -5.06 3.41 -13.87
CA LEU A 76 -6.44 2.93 -14.03
C LEU A 76 -7.43 4.05 -14.38
N GLY A 77 -7.03 5.32 -14.21
CA GLY A 77 -7.91 6.49 -14.30
C GLY A 77 -8.50 6.76 -15.69
N GLN A 78 -7.94 6.17 -16.76
CA GLN A 78 -8.52 6.30 -18.09
C GLN A 78 -9.79 5.44 -18.27
N LYS A 79 -9.90 4.33 -17.53
CA LYS A 79 -11.03 3.39 -17.65
C LYS A 79 -12.02 3.48 -16.50
N HIS A 80 -11.54 3.86 -15.32
CA HIS A 80 -12.27 3.82 -14.06
C HIS A 80 -12.29 5.19 -13.40
N SER A 81 -13.27 5.45 -12.51
CA SER A 81 -13.27 6.60 -11.63
C SER A 81 -12.44 6.27 -10.38
N ILE A 82 -11.29 6.93 -10.23
CA ILE A 82 -10.33 6.64 -9.16
C ILE A 82 -10.31 7.78 -8.15
N THR A 83 -10.45 7.42 -6.88
CA THR A 83 -10.13 8.29 -5.74
C THR A 83 -8.92 7.70 -5.04
N GLY A 84 -7.80 8.42 -4.99
CA GLY A 84 -6.60 8.04 -4.23
C GLY A 84 -6.55 8.78 -2.90
N ILE A 85 -6.18 8.08 -1.84
CA ILE A 85 -5.97 8.69 -0.52
C ILE A 85 -4.60 8.33 0.04
N ASP A 86 -3.97 9.27 0.72
CA ASP A 86 -2.74 9.08 1.49
C ASP A 86 -2.77 10.00 2.71
N LEU A 87 -2.15 9.59 3.81
CA LEU A 87 -2.09 10.41 5.01
C LEU A 87 -1.08 11.57 4.88
N THR A 88 -0.11 11.45 3.97
CA THR A 88 0.99 12.40 3.78
C THR A 88 0.62 13.46 2.74
N PRO A 89 0.50 14.76 3.13
CA PRO A 89 0.14 15.83 2.19
C PRO A 89 1.08 15.93 0.98
N GLU A 90 2.38 15.77 1.18
CA GLU A 90 3.40 15.85 0.12
C GLU A 90 3.26 14.72 -0.90
N MET A 91 2.81 13.53 -0.47
CA MET A 91 2.47 12.44 -1.40
C MET A 91 1.27 12.82 -2.27
N ILE A 92 0.24 13.42 -1.69
CA ILE A 92 -0.94 13.88 -2.43
C ILE A 92 -0.60 15.01 -3.41
N GLU A 93 0.27 15.94 -3.03
CA GLU A 93 0.76 16.98 -3.94
C GLU A 93 1.53 16.37 -5.13
N ALA A 94 2.41 15.41 -4.85
CA ALA A 94 3.14 14.68 -5.89
C ALA A 94 2.20 13.87 -6.80
N ALA A 95 1.18 13.21 -6.24
CA ALA A 95 0.17 12.47 -7.00
C ALA A 95 -0.62 13.37 -7.95
N ARG A 96 -1.07 14.53 -7.48
CA ARG A 96 -1.78 15.53 -8.30
C ARG A 96 -0.90 16.08 -9.42
N ALA A 97 0.37 16.41 -9.11
CA ALA A 97 1.32 16.88 -10.11
C ALA A 97 1.59 15.83 -11.19
N LEU A 98 1.80 14.57 -10.79
CA LEU A 98 2.04 13.47 -11.72
C LEU A 98 0.79 13.16 -12.54
N ALA A 99 -0.41 13.13 -11.94
CA ALA A 99 -1.67 12.94 -12.64
C ALA A 99 -1.92 14.01 -13.69
N ALA A 100 -1.64 15.29 -13.38
CA ALA A 100 -1.75 16.38 -14.35
C ALA A 100 -0.78 16.20 -15.53
N ALA A 101 0.48 15.78 -15.27
CA ALA A 101 1.47 15.49 -16.29
C ALA A 101 1.05 14.33 -17.21
N GLU A 102 0.48 13.29 -16.63
CA GLU A 102 0.00 12.08 -17.33
C GLU A 102 -1.43 12.22 -17.87
N ARG A 103 -2.08 13.37 -17.70
CA ARG A 103 -3.47 13.65 -18.13
C ARG A 103 -4.48 12.64 -17.57
N SER A 104 -4.26 12.20 -16.33
CA SER A 104 -5.19 11.33 -15.61
C SER A 104 -6.31 12.13 -14.96
N ASN A 105 -7.51 11.55 -14.94
CA ASN A 105 -8.68 12.11 -14.25
C ASN A 105 -8.83 11.60 -12.81
N ALA A 106 -7.82 10.91 -12.26
CA ALA A 106 -7.85 10.44 -10.89
C ALA A 106 -7.83 11.63 -9.91
N GLU A 107 -8.64 11.52 -8.87
CA GLU A 107 -8.72 12.51 -7.78
C GLU A 107 -7.89 12.01 -6.59
N PHE A 108 -7.20 12.96 -5.91
CA PHE A 108 -6.34 12.62 -4.77
C PHE A 108 -6.62 13.53 -3.59
N MET A 109 -6.70 12.97 -2.38
CA MET A 109 -6.97 13.71 -1.15
C MET A 109 -6.22 13.16 0.05
N VAL A 110 -5.88 14.04 0.98
CA VAL A 110 -5.30 13.66 2.27
C VAL A 110 -6.38 12.99 3.11
N MET A 111 -6.16 11.75 3.53
CA MET A 111 -7.10 11.00 4.36
C MET A 111 -6.40 9.83 5.06
N ASP A 112 -6.88 9.53 6.28
CA ASP A 112 -6.43 8.39 7.07
C ASP A 112 -7.09 7.10 6.57
N ALA A 113 -6.27 6.08 6.28
CA ALA A 113 -6.72 4.76 5.86
C ALA A 113 -7.52 4.00 6.95
N GLU A 114 -7.38 4.41 8.21
CA GLU A 114 -8.08 3.82 9.36
C GLU A 114 -9.35 4.61 9.74
N ALA A 115 -9.63 5.75 9.09
CA ALA A 115 -10.79 6.61 9.37
C ALA A 115 -11.29 7.25 8.07
N LEU A 116 -12.00 6.48 7.26
CA LEU A 116 -12.44 6.90 5.93
C LEU A 116 -13.67 7.81 5.99
N ASN A 117 -13.54 9.03 5.47
CA ASN A 117 -14.68 9.98 5.37
C ASN A 117 -15.48 9.74 4.08
N PHE A 118 -15.90 8.48 3.86
CA PHE A 118 -16.81 8.09 2.79
C PHE A 118 -18.02 7.38 3.38
N ALA A 119 -19.16 7.51 2.72
CA ALA A 119 -20.36 6.76 3.08
C ALA A 119 -20.12 5.24 2.89
N ASP A 120 -20.89 4.42 3.62
CA ASP A 120 -20.90 2.98 3.43
C ASP A 120 -21.18 2.62 1.97
N THR A 121 -20.63 1.52 1.51
CA THR A 121 -20.92 0.97 0.16
C THR A 121 -20.71 1.97 -0.98
N SER A 122 -19.63 2.78 -0.90
CA SER A 122 -19.32 3.83 -1.87
C SER A 122 -18.54 3.33 -3.08
N PHE A 123 -17.73 2.28 -2.94
CA PHE A 123 -16.77 1.85 -3.96
C PHE A 123 -17.07 0.45 -4.49
N ASP A 124 -16.83 0.25 -5.79
CA ASP A 124 -16.93 -1.06 -6.45
C ASP A 124 -15.69 -1.92 -6.18
N ALA A 125 -14.52 -1.28 -6.02
CA ALA A 125 -13.28 -1.94 -5.67
C ALA A 125 -12.40 -1.05 -4.79
N ILE A 126 -11.54 -1.69 -4.01
CA ILE A 126 -10.47 -1.07 -3.21
C ILE A 126 -9.16 -1.72 -3.63
N ILE A 127 -8.15 -0.90 -3.86
CA ILE A 127 -6.78 -1.35 -4.15
C ILE A 127 -5.85 -0.70 -3.13
N SER A 128 -4.88 -1.45 -2.64
CA SER A 128 -3.83 -0.96 -1.75
C SER A 128 -2.52 -1.64 -2.12
N ARG A 129 -1.38 -0.91 -2.04
CA ARG A 129 -0.06 -1.47 -2.27
C ARG A 129 0.96 -0.96 -1.26
N ASN A 130 1.53 -1.87 -0.47
CA ASN A 130 2.56 -1.57 0.52
C ASN A 130 2.09 -0.57 1.58
N VAL A 131 0.87 -0.74 2.10
CA VAL A 131 0.26 0.16 3.08
C VAL A 131 0.05 -0.53 4.42
N MET A 132 -0.54 -1.70 4.42
CA MET A 132 -0.97 -2.38 5.65
C MET A 132 0.18 -2.61 6.63
N TRP A 133 1.39 -2.88 6.13
CA TRP A 133 2.58 -3.12 6.95
C TRP A 133 2.96 -1.93 7.85
N ASN A 134 2.50 -0.73 7.56
CA ASN A 134 2.82 0.49 8.30
C ASN A 134 1.59 1.18 8.93
N LEU A 135 0.48 0.47 9.08
CA LEU A 135 -0.70 0.96 9.77
C LEU A 135 -0.68 0.60 11.26
N PRO A 136 -0.86 1.58 12.16
CA PRO A 136 -0.93 1.33 13.61
C PRO A 136 -2.08 0.42 14.02
N HIS A 137 -3.24 0.49 13.35
CA HIS A 137 -4.43 -0.29 13.68
C HIS A 137 -4.98 -1.03 12.45
N PRO A 138 -4.29 -2.11 11.99
CA PRO A 138 -4.63 -2.80 10.74
C PRO A 138 -6.03 -3.42 10.74
N GLU A 139 -6.54 -3.87 11.91
CA GLU A 139 -7.92 -4.37 12.03
C GLU A 139 -8.94 -3.26 11.78
N THR A 140 -8.70 -2.07 12.30
CA THR A 140 -9.57 -0.89 12.07
C THR A 140 -9.56 -0.52 10.60
N ALA A 141 -8.39 -0.50 9.96
CA ALA A 141 -8.27 -0.24 8.53
C ALA A 141 -9.11 -1.22 7.71
N TYR A 142 -8.96 -2.53 7.93
CA TYR A 142 -9.75 -3.53 7.19
C TYR A 142 -11.25 -3.37 7.41
N ARG A 143 -11.71 -3.05 8.63
CA ARG A 143 -13.14 -2.81 8.88
C ARG A 143 -13.66 -1.59 8.11
N GLU A 144 -12.90 -0.49 8.08
CA GLU A 144 -13.24 0.71 7.32
C GLU A 144 -13.24 0.44 5.81
N TRP A 145 -12.26 -0.31 5.29
CA TRP A 145 -12.21 -0.69 3.88
C TRP A 145 -13.42 -1.53 3.49
N LEU A 146 -13.75 -2.54 4.31
CA LEU A 146 -14.96 -3.33 4.09
C LEU A 146 -16.23 -2.51 4.23
N ARG A 147 -16.32 -1.52 5.13
CA ARG A 147 -17.49 -0.65 5.30
C ARG A 147 -17.79 0.11 4.01
N VAL A 148 -16.78 0.76 3.44
CA VAL A 148 -16.97 1.58 2.22
C VAL A 148 -17.06 0.78 0.93
N LEU A 149 -16.72 -0.51 0.95
CA LEU A 149 -16.85 -1.42 -0.18
C LEU A 149 -18.31 -1.85 -0.35
N LYS A 150 -18.82 -1.87 -1.59
CA LYS A 150 -20.17 -2.35 -1.90
C LYS A 150 -20.29 -3.87 -1.71
N PRO A 151 -21.49 -4.42 -1.44
CA PRO A 151 -21.74 -5.84 -1.60
C PRO A 151 -21.33 -6.32 -3.00
N GLY A 152 -20.65 -7.46 -3.09
CA GLY A 152 -20.03 -7.95 -4.32
C GLY A 152 -18.78 -7.19 -4.77
N GLY A 153 -18.37 -6.15 -4.00
CA GLY A 153 -17.17 -5.36 -4.28
C GLY A 153 -15.89 -6.11 -3.96
N LEU A 154 -14.80 -5.68 -4.57
CA LEU A 154 -13.50 -6.35 -4.54
C LEU A 154 -12.46 -5.52 -3.77
N LEU A 155 -11.80 -6.14 -2.79
CA LEU A 155 -10.58 -5.64 -2.15
C LEU A 155 -9.37 -6.39 -2.72
N LEU A 156 -8.34 -5.64 -3.15
CA LEU A 156 -7.01 -6.13 -3.54
C LEU A 156 -5.97 -5.44 -2.66
N ASN A 157 -5.40 -6.14 -1.69
CA ASN A 157 -4.31 -5.64 -0.85
C ASN A 157 -3.00 -6.33 -1.27
N TYR A 158 -2.13 -5.59 -1.97
CA TYR A 158 -0.78 -6.00 -2.35
C TYR A 158 0.20 -5.56 -1.28
N ASP A 159 0.87 -6.51 -0.62
CA ASP A 159 1.81 -6.19 0.46
C ASP A 159 2.91 -7.26 0.59
N ALA A 160 3.79 -7.10 1.57
CA ALA A 160 4.85 -8.05 1.89
C ALA A 160 5.20 -8.01 3.39
N GLU A 161 5.87 -9.06 3.89
CA GLU A 161 6.36 -9.12 5.27
C GLU A 161 7.67 -8.34 5.44
N TYR A 162 7.64 -7.03 5.26
CA TYR A 162 8.84 -6.18 5.29
C TYR A 162 9.61 -6.27 6.60
N ALA A 163 8.93 -6.27 7.73
CA ALA A 163 9.55 -6.30 9.05
C ALA A 163 10.40 -7.55 9.29
N ARG A 164 9.91 -8.73 8.91
CA ARG A 164 10.63 -10.00 9.09
C ARG A 164 11.77 -10.16 8.12
N ALA A 165 11.58 -9.76 6.87
CA ALA A 165 12.57 -9.91 5.82
C ALA A 165 13.76 -8.97 6.00
N HIS A 166 13.56 -7.83 6.68
CA HIS A 166 14.55 -6.79 6.79
C HIS A 166 15.87 -7.25 7.46
N HIS A 167 15.80 -8.13 8.44
CA HIS A 167 16.99 -8.61 9.18
C HIS A 167 17.82 -9.66 8.46
N SER A 168 17.34 -10.23 7.36
CA SER A 168 17.93 -11.44 6.75
C SER A 168 18.42 -11.28 5.32
N GLN A 169 18.13 -10.18 4.63
CA GLN A 169 18.40 -10.08 3.19
C GLN A 169 19.48 -9.04 2.85
N LYS A 170 20.49 -9.51 2.10
CA LYS A 170 21.40 -8.58 1.40
C LYS A 170 20.66 -8.03 0.18
N LEU A 171 20.49 -6.71 0.15
CA LEU A 171 19.93 -6.04 -1.02
C LEU A 171 20.91 -6.12 -2.20
N PRO A 172 20.47 -6.50 -3.42
CA PRO A 172 21.28 -6.36 -4.61
C PRO A 172 21.63 -4.88 -4.85
N ALA A 173 22.65 -4.61 -5.65
CA ALA A 173 23.10 -3.24 -5.92
C ALA A 173 22.00 -2.35 -6.56
N LYS A 174 21.09 -2.97 -7.33
CA LYS A 174 19.92 -2.29 -7.90
C LYS A 174 18.67 -2.77 -7.19
N ASN A 175 18.01 -1.90 -6.47
CA ASN A 175 16.77 -2.19 -5.76
C ASN A 175 16.02 -0.89 -5.46
N ALA A 176 14.77 -0.99 -5.01
CA ALA A 176 13.92 0.17 -4.71
C ALA A 176 14.39 1.03 -3.51
N HIS A 177 15.42 0.59 -2.78
CA HIS A 177 15.99 1.26 -1.62
C HIS A 177 17.43 1.72 -1.81
N ALA A 178 18.02 1.55 -3.01
CA ALA A 178 19.43 1.80 -3.26
C ALA A 178 19.86 3.26 -2.98
N ASP A 179 18.97 4.21 -3.21
CA ASP A 179 19.24 5.66 -3.05
C ASP A 179 18.67 6.24 -1.74
N ILE A 180 18.32 5.38 -0.77
CA ILE A 180 17.78 5.86 0.51
C ILE A 180 18.94 6.20 1.45
N ALA A 181 18.90 7.41 2.03
CA ALA A 181 19.86 7.81 3.06
C ALA A 181 19.81 6.85 4.27
N PRO A 182 20.98 6.52 4.87
CA PRO A 182 21.03 5.59 6.01
C PRO A 182 20.10 5.97 7.16
N GLU A 183 19.98 7.25 7.47
CA GLU A 183 19.11 7.77 8.54
C GLU A 183 17.63 7.45 8.28
N LEU A 184 17.20 7.48 7.00
CA LEU A 184 15.83 7.12 6.62
C LEU A 184 15.61 5.61 6.64
N LEU A 185 16.65 4.81 6.44
CA LEU A 185 16.56 3.35 6.65
C LEU A 185 16.34 3.05 8.13
N ASP A 186 17.07 3.73 9.02
CA ASP A 186 16.90 3.58 10.47
C ASP A 186 15.50 4.02 10.94
N GLU A 187 14.97 5.12 10.39
CA GLU A 187 13.59 5.53 10.66
C GLU A 187 12.57 4.48 10.21
N CYS A 188 12.77 3.87 9.03
CA CYS A 188 11.95 2.78 8.55
C CYS A 188 11.99 1.56 9.48
N HIS A 189 13.18 1.23 10.01
CA HIS A 189 13.34 0.18 11.02
C HIS A 189 12.56 0.47 12.29
N ASN A 190 12.60 1.71 12.76
CA ASN A 190 11.84 2.11 13.94
C ASN A 190 10.33 1.91 13.72
N ILE A 191 9.80 2.17 12.50
CA ILE A 191 8.40 1.88 12.17
C ILE A 191 8.11 0.38 12.33
N TYR A 192 8.98 -0.51 11.82
CA TYR A 192 8.79 -1.96 11.99
C TYR A 192 8.75 -2.39 13.46
N HIS A 193 9.60 -1.80 14.31
CA HIS A 193 9.65 -2.16 15.73
C HIS A 193 8.52 -1.56 16.56
N MET A 194 7.91 -0.50 16.08
CA MET A 194 6.85 0.23 16.76
C MET A 194 5.48 -0.42 16.57
N LEU A 195 5.23 -1.07 15.42
CA LEU A 195 3.91 -1.52 15.02
C LEU A 195 3.66 -3.00 15.33
N ASP A 196 2.49 -3.29 15.90
CA ASP A 196 2.05 -4.67 16.23
C ASP A 196 1.96 -5.56 14.98
N ILE A 197 1.60 -5.01 13.82
CA ILE A 197 1.52 -5.77 12.56
C ILE A 197 2.83 -6.44 12.17
N SER A 198 3.95 -5.92 12.63
CA SER A 198 5.30 -6.46 12.34
C SER A 198 5.57 -7.83 12.93
N VAL A 199 4.81 -8.24 13.96
CA VAL A 199 4.91 -9.57 14.56
C VAL A 199 3.88 -10.56 14.01
N TYR A 200 2.92 -10.09 13.21
CA TYR A 200 1.92 -10.95 12.59
C TYR A 200 2.51 -11.79 11.47
N ASN A 201 2.02 -13.02 11.32
CA ASN A 201 2.40 -13.91 10.23
C ASN A 201 1.56 -13.58 8.98
N ARG A 202 2.07 -12.71 8.12
CA ARG A 202 1.36 -12.27 6.91
C ARG A 202 1.78 -13.11 5.69
N PRO A 203 0.89 -13.40 4.75
CA PRO A 203 -0.50 -12.93 4.63
C PRO A 203 -1.53 -13.77 5.41
N GLN A 204 -1.10 -14.78 6.18
CA GLN A 204 -2.04 -15.67 6.89
C GLN A 204 -2.92 -14.90 7.87
N TRP A 205 -2.34 -13.97 8.64
CA TRP A 205 -3.11 -13.13 9.56
C TRP A 205 -4.18 -12.29 8.85
N ASP A 206 -3.82 -11.71 7.70
CA ASP A 206 -4.77 -10.92 6.89
C ASP A 206 -5.98 -11.77 6.48
N GLU A 207 -5.72 -12.99 6.01
CA GLU A 207 -6.76 -13.93 5.60
C GLU A 207 -7.66 -14.34 6.76
N GLU A 208 -7.06 -14.76 7.87
CA GLU A 208 -7.79 -15.15 9.09
C GLU A 208 -8.63 -14.00 9.65
N PHE A 209 -8.06 -12.79 9.72
CA PHE A 209 -8.78 -11.62 10.20
C PHE A 209 -9.98 -11.30 9.31
N LEU A 210 -9.78 -11.19 8.00
CA LEU A 210 -10.85 -10.88 7.05
C LEU A 210 -11.97 -11.95 7.08
N GLN A 211 -11.61 -13.23 7.13
CA GLN A 211 -12.58 -14.33 7.29
C GLN A 211 -13.36 -14.21 8.59
N SER A 212 -12.71 -13.85 9.71
CA SER A 212 -13.34 -13.70 11.02
C SER A 212 -14.41 -12.61 11.06
N THR A 213 -14.36 -11.65 10.13
CA THR A 213 -15.41 -10.61 10.02
C THR A 213 -16.76 -11.18 9.57
N GLY A 214 -16.78 -12.32 8.89
CA GLY A 214 -17.96 -12.89 8.26
C GLY A 214 -18.52 -12.05 7.10
N LEU A 215 -17.82 -11.00 6.69
CA LEU A 215 -18.31 -10.02 5.70
C LEU A 215 -17.78 -10.26 4.28
N CYS A 216 -16.83 -11.18 4.10
CA CYS A 216 -16.21 -11.43 2.80
C CYS A 216 -15.73 -12.88 2.63
N SER A 217 -15.59 -13.29 1.36
CA SER A 217 -14.79 -14.44 0.98
C SER A 217 -13.37 -13.98 0.69
N VAL A 218 -12.36 -14.75 1.13
CA VAL A 218 -10.94 -14.36 1.04
C VAL A 218 -10.13 -15.41 0.31
N SER A 219 -9.16 -14.96 -0.47
CA SER A 219 -8.12 -15.81 -1.08
C SER A 219 -6.81 -15.05 -1.17
N THR A 220 -5.69 -15.76 -1.09
CA THR A 220 -4.34 -15.18 -1.12
C THR A 220 -3.54 -15.71 -2.29
N ASP A 221 -2.82 -14.81 -2.97
CA ASP A 221 -1.87 -15.12 -4.04
C ASP A 221 -0.47 -14.66 -3.61
N THR A 222 0.42 -15.61 -3.36
CA THR A 222 1.81 -15.36 -2.93
C THR A 222 2.79 -15.25 -4.10
N THR A 223 2.30 -15.32 -5.35
CA THR A 223 3.13 -15.33 -6.56
C THR A 223 3.19 -13.98 -7.28
N VAL A 224 2.56 -12.94 -6.74
CA VAL A 224 2.53 -11.60 -7.35
C VAL A 224 3.93 -11.05 -7.57
N GLY A 225 4.79 -11.14 -6.54
CA GLY A 225 6.16 -10.62 -6.61
C GLY A 225 6.95 -11.20 -7.77
N SER A 226 6.84 -12.51 -8.02
CA SER A 226 7.54 -13.17 -9.13
C SER A 226 7.01 -12.76 -10.51
N ARG A 227 5.77 -12.30 -10.62
CA ARG A 227 5.22 -11.77 -11.88
C ARG A 227 5.61 -10.32 -12.16
N ILE A 228 5.73 -9.52 -11.10
CA ILE A 228 5.97 -8.07 -11.23
C ILE A 228 7.47 -7.73 -11.11
N TYR A 229 8.16 -8.35 -10.15
CA TYR A 229 9.53 -8.00 -9.75
C TYR A 229 10.53 -9.14 -9.97
N ALA A 230 10.35 -9.90 -11.05
CA ALA A 230 11.27 -10.99 -11.38
C ALA A 230 12.70 -10.50 -11.72
N ALA A 231 12.83 -9.29 -12.28
CA ALA A 231 14.11 -8.69 -12.63
C ALA A 231 14.68 -7.87 -11.48
N GLU A 232 15.98 -7.99 -11.21
CA GLU A 232 16.72 -7.15 -10.28
C GLU A 232 17.01 -5.77 -10.92
N ASP A 233 15.99 -4.92 -10.94
CA ASP A 233 16.05 -3.55 -11.44
C ASP A 233 15.87 -2.53 -10.29
N ILE A 234 15.75 -1.24 -10.62
CA ILE A 234 15.55 -0.17 -9.64
C ILE A 234 14.21 -0.26 -8.89
N PHE A 235 13.29 -1.14 -9.33
CA PHE A 235 12.00 -1.38 -8.68
C PHE A 235 11.99 -2.66 -7.86
N TYR A 236 13.07 -3.43 -7.90
CA TYR A 236 13.17 -4.72 -7.25
C TYR A 236 12.97 -4.60 -5.73
N ILE A 237 12.09 -5.44 -5.22
CA ILE A 237 11.83 -5.60 -3.79
C ILE A 237 12.18 -7.05 -3.44
N PRO A 238 13.19 -7.29 -2.59
CA PRO A 238 13.66 -8.64 -2.29
C PRO A 238 12.69 -9.45 -1.42
N VAL A 239 11.65 -8.81 -0.89
CA VAL A 239 10.62 -9.47 -0.07
C VAL A 239 9.50 -9.97 -0.96
N PRO A 240 9.11 -11.25 -0.86
CA PRO A 240 8.02 -11.81 -1.66
C PRO A 240 6.71 -11.03 -1.44
N MET A 241 6.22 -10.40 -2.51
CA MET A 241 4.93 -9.71 -2.48
C MET A 241 3.79 -10.71 -2.65
N PHE A 242 2.74 -10.52 -1.88
CA PHE A 242 1.47 -11.25 -1.97
C PHE A 242 0.31 -10.30 -2.29
N CYS A 243 -0.81 -10.87 -2.70
CA CYS A 243 -2.10 -10.19 -2.80
C CYS A 243 -3.13 -10.91 -1.94
N VAL A 244 -3.69 -10.22 -0.96
CA VAL A 244 -4.89 -10.66 -0.26
C VAL A 244 -6.09 -10.10 -1.01
N LYS A 245 -6.91 -11.00 -1.55
CA LYS A 245 -8.12 -10.69 -2.29
C LYS A 245 -9.33 -11.03 -1.44
N ALA A 246 -10.21 -10.05 -1.22
CA ALA A 246 -11.49 -10.28 -0.56
C ALA A 246 -12.65 -9.80 -1.43
N VAL A 247 -13.75 -10.56 -1.46
CA VAL A 247 -15.02 -10.19 -2.09
C VAL A 247 -16.06 -10.02 -1.00
N LYS A 248 -16.59 -8.80 -0.85
CA LYS A 248 -17.60 -8.51 0.17
C LYS A 248 -18.91 -9.24 -0.14
N LEU A 249 -19.49 -9.91 0.88
CA LEU A 249 -20.77 -10.64 0.79
C LEU A 249 -21.95 -9.71 0.75
#